data_e3896b93102ad504ec5255d41ecb7511
#
_entry.id   e3896b93102ad504ec5255d41ecb7511
#
_cell.length_a   1.000
_cell.length_b   1.000
_cell.length_c   1.000
_cell.angle_alpha   90.00
_cell.angle_beta   90.00
_cell.angle_gamma   90.00
#
_symmetry.space_group_name_H-M   'P 1'
#
loop_
_entity.id
_entity.type
_entity.pdbx_description
1 polymer ?
#
loop_
_entity_poly.entity_id
_entity_poly.type
_entity_poly.pdbx_seq_one_letter_code
_entity_poly.pdbx_strand_id
1 'polypeptide(L)'
;MNMIDFEYDGIKLSSLKMSISSFSDPDDEQELGNNLELVNVKGQFADSYFSAGYSYTEPYQLEFYTTKYNCDNYDDFVISDAELNTLIRWLNRKSYCKFKPIYNDGSFADVYYMAYFNMSLLKAGGDIVGLRLTLNCNAPFGYQETKVFNGTLGSSPLTIEDVSDEIGHLYCKTTITVKSAGNLTIQNSADKYNAVIIKNCKENEIITMSGDTKIITTSMDSHKKLPNDFNFNYIRLVNTFSSRTNTFTANLPCEIKMEYNPIRKVGLVI
;
A
#
# COMPACT_ATOMS: atom_id res chain seq x y z
N MET A 1 -6.51 -14.97 17.00
CA MET A 1 -6.83 -14.27 15.73
C MET A 1 -6.61 -15.30 14.62
N ASN A 2 -7.66 -15.73 13.91
CA ASN A 2 -7.55 -16.70 12.83
C ASN A 2 -8.31 -16.17 11.62
N MET A 3 -7.73 -16.29 10.42
CA MET A 3 -8.40 -15.94 9.17
C MET A 3 -9.49 -16.99 8.87
N ILE A 4 -10.75 -16.53 8.79
CA ILE A 4 -11.92 -17.39 8.56
C ILE A 4 -12.52 -17.22 7.16
N ASP A 5 -12.25 -16.11 6.49
CA ASP A 5 -12.72 -15.78 5.16
C ASP A 5 -11.79 -14.75 4.53
N PHE A 6 -11.97 -14.45 3.28
CA PHE A 6 -11.29 -13.31 2.62
C PHE A 6 -12.17 -12.70 1.53
N GLU A 7 -11.87 -11.44 1.23
CA GLU A 7 -12.40 -10.74 0.07
C GLU A 7 -11.29 -10.55 -0.95
N TYR A 8 -11.54 -10.91 -2.19
CA TYR A 8 -10.62 -10.71 -3.30
C TYR A 8 -11.32 -10.01 -4.45
N ASP A 9 -10.80 -8.83 -4.83
CA ASP A 9 -11.39 -7.96 -5.85
C ASP A 9 -12.90 -7.68 -5.61
N GLY A 10 -13.26 -7.42 -4.34
CA GLY A 10 -14.64 -7.09 -3.92
C GLY A 10 -15.58 -8.28 -3.74
N ILE A 11 -15.11 -9.52 -3.95
CA ILE A 11 -15.94 -10.74 -3.80
C ILE A 11 -15.40 -11.55 -2.62
N LYS A 12 -16.29 -11.95 -1.71
CA LYS A 12 -15.95 -12.82 -0.57
C LYS A 12 -15.97 -14.28 -0.97
N LEU A 13 -15.03 -15.08 -0.43
CA LEU A 13 -14.98 -16.52 -0.62
C LEU A 13 -16.29 -17.20 -0.20
N SER A 14 -16.81 -16.83 0.96
CA SER A 14 -18.07 -17.36 1.51
C SER A 14 -19.28 -17.09 0.61
N SER A 15 -19.29 -16.01 -0.17
CA SER A 15 -20.39 -15.72 -1.12
C SER A 15 -20.46 -16.72 -2.27
N LEU A 16 -19.37 -17.46 -2.52
CA LEU A 16 -19.27 -18.54 -3.51
C LEU A 16 -19.45 -19.93 -2.88
N LYS A 17 -19.98 -19.98 -1.66
CA LYS A 17 -20.20 -21.22 -0.89
C LYS A 17 -18.90 -22.02 -0.65
N MET A 18 -17.78 -21.31 -0.57
CA MET A 18 -16.47 -21.88 -0.25
C MET A 18 -16.04 -21.41 1.14
N SER A 19 -15.25 -22.22 1.82
CA SER A 19 -14.63 -21.90 3.11
C SER A 19 -13.15 -22.28 3.12
N ILE A 20 -12.39 -21.63 3.98
CA ILE A 20 -11.02 -22.04 4.28
C ILE A 20 -11.10 -23.30 5.15
N SER A 21 -10.44 -24.38 4.73
CA SER A 21 -10.47 -25.67 5.43
C SER A 21 -9.21 -25.93 6.25
N SER A 22 -8.05 -25.49 5.78
CA SER A 22 -6.78 -25.60 6.51
C SER A 22 -5.72 -24.72 5.87
N PHE A 23 -4.67 -24.46 6.62
CA PHE A 23 -3.44 -23.84 6.15
C PHE A 23 -2.37 -24.91 5.96
N SER A 24 -1.41 -24.69 5.06
CA SER A 24 -0.38 -25.68 4.74
C SER A 24 0.63 -25.88 5.85
N ASP A 25 0.98 -24.81 6.54
CA ASP A 25 1.88 -24.82 7.69
C ASP A 25 1.51 -23.69 8.67
N PRO A 26 0.79 -24.01 9.77
CA PRO A 26 0.37 -23.01 10.74
C PRO A 26 1.53 -22.45 11.60
N ASP A 27 2.68 -23.12 11.60
CA ASP A 27 3.84 -22.74 12.40
C ASP A 27 4.92 -22.00 11.58
N ASP A 28 4.63 -21.63 10.32
CA ASP A 28 5.54 -20.86 9.48
C ASP A 28 5.87 -19.50 10.10
N GLU A 29 7.16 -19.21 10.28
CA GLU A 29 7.64 -17.90 10.68
C GLU A 29 7.50 -16.91 9.52
N GLN A 30 6.91 -15.76 9.79
CA GLN A 30 6.90 -14.64 8.86
C GLN A 30 7.87 -13.55 9.30
N GLU A 31 8.83 -13.23 8.45
CA GLU A 31 9.71 -12.09 8.69
C GLU A 31 8.95 -10.78 8.51
N LEU A 32 9.03 -9.89 9.49
CA LEU A 32 8.41 -8.58 9.47
C LEU A 32 9.45 -7.47 9.33
N GLY A 33 9.13 -6.46 8.54
CA GLY A 33 9.92 -5.25 8.45
C GLY A 33 10.93 -5.25 7.31
N ASN A 34 12.08 -4.66 7.57
CA ASN A 34 13.14 -4.46 6.58
C ASN A 34 14.51 -4.85 7.14
N ASN A 35 15.39 -5.29 6.26
CA ASN A 35 16.77 -5.59 6.56
C ASN A 35 17.67 -4.41 6.22
N LEU A 36 18.70 -4.17 7.06
CA LEU A 36 19.74 -3.18 6.75
C LEU A 36 20.77 -3.80 5.79
N GLU A 37 21.07 -3.07 4.74
CA GLU A 37 22.20 -3.36 3.86
C GLU A 37 23.48 -2.79 4.48
N LEU A 38 24.42 -3.66 4.82
CA LEU A 38 25.63 -3.30 5.53
C LEU A 38 26.84 -3.38 4.61
N VAL A 39 27.65 -2.34 4.62
CA VAL A 39 28.97 -2.33 3.97
C VAL A 39 30.04 -2.37 5.05
N ASN A 40 30.92 -3.37 4.96
CA ASN A 40 32.10 -3.45 5.83
C ASN A 40 33.17 -2.47 5.33
N VAL A 41 33.54 -1.52 6.16
CA VAL A 41 34.64 -0.59 5.90
C VAL A 41 35.80 -0.94 6.83
N LYS A 42 36.89 -1.42 6.25
CA LYS A 42 38.14 -1.71 7.01
C LYS A 42 38.78 -0.40 7.43
N GLY A 43 38.79 -0.15 8.72
CA GLY A 43 39.46 0.98 9.32
C GLY A 43 40.90 0.64 9.74
N GLN A 44 41.67 1.68 10.04
CA GLN A 44 43.07 1.49 10.50
C GLN A 44 43.15 0.82 11.87
N PHE A 45 42.12 0.97 12.70
CA PHE A 45 42.10 0.48 14.09
C PHE A 45 40.99 -0.53 14.40
N ALA A 46 39.94 -0.53 13.59
CA ALA A 46 38.82 -1.45 13.75
C ALA A 46 38.01 -1.56 12.44
N ASP A 47 37.44 -2.73 12.21
CA ASP A 47 36.46 -2.93 11.16
C ASP A 47 35.12 -2.39 11.64
N SER A 48 34.45 -1.64 10.77
CA SER A 48 33.11 -1.07 11.03
C SER A 48 32.16 -1.39 9.91
N TYR A 49 30.89 -1.62 10.27
CA TYR A 49 29.82 -1.80 9.33
C TYR A 49 28.98 -0.52 9.23
N PHE A 50 28.82 -0.02 8.02
CA PHE A 50 27.99 1.14 7.73
C PHE A 50 26.73 0.70 6.99
N SER A 51 25.60 1.32 7.31
CA SER A 51 24.38 1.10 6.55
C SER A 51 24.51 1.74 5.17
N ALA A 52 24.43 0.93 4.12
CA ALA A 52 24.40 1.38 2.73
C ALA A 52 22.95 1.65 2.25
N GLY A 53 21.97 1.13 2.99
CA GLY A 53 20.57 1.22 2.66
C GLY A 53 19.74 0.25 3.48
N TYR A 54 18.53 0.01 3.01
CA TYR A 54 17.68 -1.06 3.53
C TYR A 54 16.94 -1.72 2.37
N SER A 55 16.69 -3.01 2.49
CA SER A 55 15.81 -3.78 1.62
C SER A 55 14.68 -4.39 2.45
N TYR A 56 13.55 -4.59 1.81
CA TYR A 56 12.49 -5.38 2.41
C TYR A 56 12.79 -6.87 2.22
N THR A 57 12.22 -7.68 3.11
CA THR A 57 12.18 -9.14 2.96
C THR A 57 11.38 -9.53 1.71
N GLU A 58 11.36 -10.81 1.39
CA GLU A 58 10.54 -11.36 0.31
C GLU A 58 9.06 -10.98 0.49
N PRO A 59 8.31 -10.74 -0.61
CA PRO A 59 6.88 -10.50 -0.53
C PRO A 59 6.16 -11.64 0.19
N TYR A 60 5.09 -11.33 0.92
CA TYR A 60 4.34 -12.36 1.63
C TYR A 60 3.77 -13.39 0.68
N GLN A 61 3.96 -14.65 1.05
CA GLN A 61 3.32 -15.82 0.47
C GLN A 61 2.52 -16.56 1.53
N LEU A 62 1.34 -17.04 1.17
CA LEU A 62 0.50 -17.84 2.05
C LEU A 62 -0.15 -18.95 1.26
N GLU A 63 -0.03 -20.17 1.75
CA GLU A 63 -0.69 -21.32 1.16
C GLU A 63 -1.79 -21.83 2.07
N PHE A 64 -2.98 -22.05 1.51
CA PHE A 64 -4.13 -22.57 2.22
C PHE A 64 -5.08 -23.34 1.31
N TYR A 65 -5.94 -24.13 1.93
CA TYR A 65 -6.88 -24.97 1.24
C TYR A 65 -8.30 -24.43 1.42
N THR A 66 -9.07 -24.46 0.35
CA THR A 66 -10.48 -24.08 0.38
C THR A 66 -11.33 -25.23 -0.12
N THR A 67 -12.44 -25.48 0.55
CA THR A 67 -13.40 -26.52 0.19
C THR A 67 -14.81 -25.94 0.09
N LYS A 68 -15.68 -26.63 -0.63
CA LYS A 68 -17.07 -26.22 -0.69
C LYS A 68 -17.72 -26.44 0.68
N TYR A 69 -18.49 -25.45 1.14
CA TYR A 69 -19.13 -25.48 2.44
C TYR A 69 -20.50 -26.14 2.36
N ASN A 70 -20.61 -27.41 2.77
CA ASN A 70 -21.85 -28.04 3.27
C ASN A 70 -21.53 -29.35 4.01
N CYS A 71 -22.08 -29.55 5.21
CA CYS A 71 -21.79 -30.72 6.03
C CYS A 71 -22.80 -31.84 5.89
N ASP A 72 -23.90 -31.69 5.11
CA ASP A 72 -25.05 -32.59 5.20
C ASP A 72 -25.11 -33.65 4.08
N ASN A 73 -24.50 -33.43 2.92
CA ASN A 73 -24.50 -34.41 1.81
C ASN A 73 -23.18 -34.39 1.05
N TYR A 74 -22.67 -35.59 0.68
CA TYR A 74 -21.42 -35.72 -0.11
C TYR A 74 -21.49 -35.03 -1.47
N ASP A 75 -22.63 -35.09 -2.16
CA ASP A 75 -22.82 -34.45 -3.48
C ASP A 75 -22.70 -32.92 -3.39
N ASP A 76 -22.90 -32.33 -2.21
CA ASP A 76 -22.76 -30.92 -1.96
C ASP A 76 -21.29 -30.44 -1.80
N PHE A 77 -20.35 -31.40 -1.61
CA PHE A 77 -18.91 -31.10 -1.56
C PHE A 77 -18.27 -31.02 -2.96
N VAL A 78 -18.91 -31.64 -3.95
CA VAL A 78 -18.35 -31.64 -5.32
C VAL A 78 -18.54 -30.26 -5.96
N ILE A 79 -17.45 -29.74 -6.48
CA ILE A 79 -17.46 -28.50 -7.26
C ILE A 79 -17.83 -28.82 -8.70
N SER A 80 -18.98 -28.32 -9.15
CA SER A 80 -19.43 -28.47 -10.53
C SER A 80 -18.55 -27.67 -11.50
N ASP A 81 -18.58 -28.04 -12.80
CA ASP A 81 -17.84 -27.32 -13.83
C ASP A 81 -18.20 -25.82 -13.89
N ALA A 82 -19.46 -25.49 -13.68
CA ALA A 82 -19.92 -24.10 -13.67
C ALA A 82 -19.36 -23.30 -12.48
N GLU A 83 -19.34 -23.90 -11.30
CA GLU A 83 -18.73 -23.32 -10.09
C GLU A 83 -17.21 -23.18 -10.26
N LEU A 84 -16.55 -24.24 -10.79
CA LEU A 84 -15.13 -24.22 -11.04
C LEU A 84 -14.74 -23.11 -12.03
N ASN A 85 -15.48 -22.96 -13.13
CA ASN A 85 -15.27 -21.87 -14.07
C ASN A 85 -15.43 -20.49 -13.42
N THR A 86 -16.38 -20.34 -12.52
CA THR A 86 -16.58 -19.09 -11.76
C THR A 86 -15.40 -18.81 -10.85
N LEU A 87 -14.92 -19.80 -10.10
CA LEU A 87 -13.75 -19.71 -9.22
C LEU A 87 -12.47 -19.36 -10.01
N ILE A 88 -12.25 -20.02 -11.14
CA ILE A 88 -11.10 -19.76 -12.01
C ILE A 88 -11.14 -18.32 -12.53
N ARG A 89 -12.29 -17.83 -13.02
CA ARG A 89 -12.43 -16.46 -13.52
C ARG A 89 -12.21 -15.43 -12.43
N TRP A 90 -12.62 -15.73 -11.20
CA TRP A 90 -12.44 -14.84 -10.06
C TRP A 90 -11.00 -14.78 -9.58
N LEU A 91 -10.35 -15.94 -9.37
CA LEU A 91 -9.03 -16.03 -8.74
C LEU A 91 -7.86 -15.86 -9.73
N ASN A 92 -8.01 -16.36 -10.98
CA ASN A 92 -6.92 -16.31 -11.96
C ASN A 92 -6.83 -14.93 -12.62
N ARG A 93 -6.16 -14.00 -11.96
CA ARG A 93 -5.95 -12.64 -12.47
C ARG A 93 -4.56 -12.49 -13.11
N LYS A 94 -4.46 -11.58 -14.09
CA LYS A 94 -3.20 -11.24 -14.76
C LYS A 94 -2.46 -10.06 -14.11
N SER A 95 -2.99 -9.55 -13.00
CA SER A 95 -2.45 -8.43 -12.24
C SER A 95 -2.75 -8.63 -10.76
N TYR A 96 -2.02 -7.92 -9.92
CA TYR A 96 -2.36 -7.86 -8.51
C TYR A 96 -3.74 -7.24 -8.31
N CYS A 97 -4.57 -7.89 -7.49
CA CYS A 97 -5.86 -7.39 -7.04
C CYS A 97 -5.86 -7.24 -5.53
N LYS A 98 -6.82 -6.51 -5.02
CA LYS A 98 -6.99 -6.28 -3.59
C LYS A 98 -7.44 -7.57 -2.90
N PHE A 99 -6.63 -8.04 -1.97
CA PHE A 99 -6.93 -9.16 -1.07
C PHE A 99 -7.10 -8.62 0.35
N LYS A 100 -8.23 -8.91 0.97
CA LYS A 100 -8.55 -8.46 2.32
C LYS A 100 -8.87 -9.68 3.18
N PRO A 101 -7.99 -10.07 4.12
CA PRO A 101 -8.27 -11.15 5.05
C PRO A 101 -9.40 -10.75 6.00
N ILE A 102 -10.22 -11.71 6.39
CA ILE A 102 -11.30 -11.53 7.35
C ILE A 102 -11.03 -12.45 8.54
N TYR A 103 -10.78 -11.83 9.69
CA TYR A 103 -10.46 -12.53 10.93
C TYR A 103 -11.69 -12.72 11.81
N ASN A 104 -11.69 -13.78 12.61
CA ASN A 104 -12.79 -14.16 13.51
C ASN A 104 -13.09 -13.09 14.60
N ASP A 105 -12.10 -12.27 14.96
CA ASP A 105 -12.18 -11.21 15.97
C ASP A 105 -12.30 -9.81 15.39
N GLY A 106 -12.38 -9.68 14.04
CA GLY A 106 -12.46 -8.41 13.33
C GLY A 106 -11.16 -7.61 13.30
N SER A 107 -10.03 -8.19 13.73
CA SER A 107 -8.72 -7.54 13.69
C SER A 107 -8.34 -7.15 12.26
N PHE A 108 -7.61 -6.04 12.11
CA PHE A 108 -7.07 -5.54 10.83
C PHE A 108 -8.11 -5.40 9.70
N ALA A 109 -9.38 -5.13 10.05
CA ALA A 109 -10.46 -5.02 9.07
C ALA A 109 -10.26 -3.90 8.03
N ASP A 110 -9.35 -2.97 8.27
CA ASP A 110 -8.97 -1.86 7.40
C ASP A 110 -7.68 -2.11 6.60
N VAL A 111 -7.07 -3.31 6.75
CA VAL A 111 -5.83 -3.68 6.06
C VAL A 111 -6.14 -4.59 4.87
N TYR A 112 -5.50 -4.32 3.75
CA TYR A 112 -5.53 -5.16 2.55
C TYR A 112 -4.14 -5.36 1.98
N TYR A 113 -3.99 -6.37 1.13
CA TYR A 113 -2.76 -6.67 0.39
C TYR A 113 -3.05 -6.62 -1.11
N MET A 114 -2.05 -6.27 -1.90
CA MET A 114 -2.13 -6.42 -3.35
C MET A 114 -1.53 -7.77 -3.72
N ALA A 115 -2.36 -8.67 -4.22
CA ALA A 115 -1.97 -10.06 -4.39
C ALA A 115 -2.54 -10.71 -5.66
N TYR A 116 -1.98 -11.85 -6.04
CA TYR A 116 -2.54 -12.76 -7.02
C TYR A 116 -2.48 -14.20 -6.49
N PHE A 117 -3.30 -15.09 -7.06
CA PHE A 117 -3.37 -16.49 -6.67
C PHE A 117 -2.79 -17.42 -7.73
N ASN A 118 -2.00 -18.40 -7.28
CA ASN A 118 -1.78 -19.66 -7.96
C ASN A 118 -2.78 -20.68 -7.39
N MET A 119 -3.31 -21.57 -8.25
CA MET A 119 -4.35 -22.50 -7.87
C MET A 119 -4.02 -23.92 -8.33
N SER A 120 -4.40 -24.91 -7.50
CA SER A 120 -4.39 -26.32 -7.86
C SER A 120 -5.69 -26.98 -7.39
N LEU A 121 -6.15 -27.98 -8.12
CA LEU A 121 -7.39 -28.69 -7.79
C LEU A 121 -7.14 -29.72 -6.70
N LEU A 122 -8.03 -29.76 -5.70
CA LEU A 122 -8.12 -30.87 -4.74
C LEU A 122 -9.15 -31.87 -5.20
N LYS A 123 -8.74 -33.13 -5.31
CA LYS A 123 -9.61 -34.22 -5.75
C LYS A 123 -9.75 -35.29 -4.69
N ALA A 124 -10.97 -35.79 -4.52
CA ALA A 124 -11.30 -36.97 -3.71
C ALA A 124 -12.17 -37.93 -4.53
N GLY A 125 -11.76 -39.20 -4.67
CA GLY A 125 -12.49 -40.19 -5.45
C GLY A 125 -12.62 -39.90 -6.95
N GLY A 126 -11.86 -38.92 -7.48
CA GLY A 126 -11.96 -38.43 -8.86
C GLY A 126 -12.70 -37.11 -9.00
N ASP A 127 -13.51 -36.73 -8.02
CA ASP A 127 -14.28 -35.49 -7.99
C ASP A 127 -13.47 -34.32 -7.46
N ILE A 128 -13.76 -33.10 -7.93
CA ILE A 128 -13.13 -31.86 -7.45
C ILE A 128 -13.88 -31.40 -6.21
N VAL A 129 -13.20 -31.38 -5.05
CA VAL A 129 -13.80 -31.03 -3.76
C VAL A 129 -13.28 -29.69 -3.19
N GLY A 130 -12.24 -29.13 -3.79
CA GLY A 130 -11.66 -27.89 -3.29
C GLY A 130 -10.52 -27.38 -4.16
N LEU A 131 -9.86 -26.35 -3.66
CA LEU A 131 -8.69 -25.72 -4.27
C LEU A 131 -7.57 -25.58 -3.23
N ARG A 132 -6.35 -25.83 -3.64
CA ARG A 132 -5.14 -25.34 -2.97
C ARG A 132 -4.81 -24.00 -3.58
N LEU A 133 -4.75 -22.98 -2.75
CA LEU A 133 -4.49 -21.60 -3.13
C LEU A 133 -3.14 -21.16 -2.58
N THR A 134 -2.29 -20.61 -3.45
CA THR A 134 -1.07 -19.93 -3.03
C THR A 134 -1.24 -18.46 -3.32
N LEU A 135 -1.42 -17.65 -2.27
CA LEU A 135 -1.46 -16.20 -2.32
C LEU A 135 -0.03 -15.68 -2.47
N ASN A 136 0.20 -14.78 -3.43
CA ASN A 136 1.48 -14.10 -3.64
C ASN A 136 1.24 -12.60 -3.58
N CYS A 137 1.78 -11.93 -2.57
CA CYS A 137 1.65 -10.48 -2.41
C CYS A 137 2.70 -9.73 -3.23
N ASN A 138 2.48 -8.43 -3.44
CA ASN A 138 3.45 -7.55 -4.11
C ASN A 138 4.52 -7.00 -3.17
N ALA A 139 4.33 -7.14 -1.85
CA ALA A 139 5.20 -6.56 -0.82
C ALA A 139 5.08 -7.34 0.50
N PRO A 140 6.07 -7.23 1.41
CA PRO A 140 6.01 -7.81 2.76
C PRO A 140 5.27 -6.89 3.75
N PHE A 141 4.22 -6.22 3.29
CA PHE A 141 3.36 -5.37 4.11
C PHE A 141 1.99 -5.19 3.46
N GLY A 142 1.02 -4.84 4.28
CA GLY A 142 -0.32 -4.46 3.84
C GLY A 142 -0.48 -2.97 3.67
N TYR A 143 -1.64 -2.58 3.18
CA TYR A 143 -2.03 -1.19 2.94
C TYR A 143 -3.35 -0.90 3.64
N GLN A 144 -3.55 0.34 4.06
CA GLN A 144 -4.88 0.87 4.39
C GLN A 144 -5.51 1.58 3.20
N GLU A 145 -6.81 1.84 3.31
CA GLU A 145 -7.52 2.67 2.34
C GLU A 145 -6.89 4.05 2.23
N THR A 146 -6.98 4.63 1.03
CA THR A 146 -6.41 5.94 0.74
C THR A 146 -6.86 6.99 1.75
N LYS A 147 -5.92 7.61 2.44
CA LYS A 147 -6.16 8.79 3.27
C LYS A 147 -6.08 10.04 2.38
N VAL A 148 -7.03 10.93 2.58
CA VAL A 148 -7.14 12.19 1.84
C VAL A 148 -7.12 13.34 2.84
N PHE A 149 -6.18 14.25 2.68
CA PHE A 149 -6.07 15.46 3.47
C PHE A 149 -6.25 16.68 2.56
N ASN A 150 -7.14 17.59 2.97
CA ASN A 150 -7.40 18.84 2.27
C ASN A 150 -7.11 20.01 3.22
N GLY A 151 -6.56 21.08 2.67
CA GLY A 151 -6.29 22.29 3.45
C GLY A 151 -6.07 23.51 2.57
N THR A 152 -6.16 24.67 3.20
CA THR A 152 -5.80 25.95 2.59
C THR A 152 -4.55 26.47 3.28
N LEU A 153 -3.46 26.53 2.54
CA LEU A 153 -2.17 27.05 3.00
C LEU A 153 -2.03 28.53 2.68
N GLY A 154 -1.05 29.18 3.34
CA GLY A 154 -0.75 30.61 3.21
C GLY A 154 -1.28 31.46 4.34
N SER A 155 -2.48 31.17 4.85
CA SER A 155 -3.06 31.83 6.04
C SER A 155 -2.97 30.96 7.30
N SER A 156 -3.03 29.64 7.15
CA SER A 156 -2.94 28.68 8.25
C SER A 156 -2.15 27.45 7.84
N PRO A 157 -1.48 26.77 8.79
CA PRO A 157 -0.81 25.52 8.49
C PRO A 157 -1.80 24.36 8.36
N LEU A 158 -1.44 23.33 7.57
CA LEU A 158 -2.12 22.04 7.54
C LEU A 158 -1.28 21.04 8.35
N THR A 159 -1.84 20.53 9.42
CA THR A 159 -1.19 19.48 10.23
C THR A 159 -1.80 18.12 9.92
N ILE A 160 -0.96 17.15 9.64
CA ILE A 160 -1.29 15.76 9.33
C ILE A 160 -0.56 14.88 10.33
N GLU A 161 -1.30 13.99 10.97
CA GLU A 161 -0.73 12.88 11.73
C GLU A 161 -0.81 11.61 10.88
N ASP A 162 0.34 11.04 10.56
CA ASP A 162 0.41 9.82 9.76
C ASP A 162 0.17 8.58 10.62
N VAL A 163 -0.63 7.66 10.09
CA VAL A 163 -0.99 6.39 10.75
C VAL A 163 -0.24 5.19 10.16
N SER A 164 0.66 5.42 9.20
CA SER A 164 1.49 4.37 8.59
C SER A 164 2.47 3.78 9.60
N ASP A 165 2.78 2.50 9.48
CA ASP A 165 3.87 1.86 10.24
C ASP A 165 5.26 2.17 9.63
N GLU A 166 5.30 2.85 8.48
CA GLU A 166 6.55 3.20 7.81
C GLU A 166 7.31 4.33 8.56
N ILE A 167 8.63 4.22 8.53
CA ILE A 167 9.56 5.23 9.05
C ILE A 167 10.31 5.84 7.84
N GLY A 168 10.63 7.12 7.92
CA GLY A 168 11.33 7.83 6.86
C GLY A 168 10.41 8.64 5.98
N HIS A 169 10.54 8.53 4.68
CA HIS A 169 9.85 9.38 3.71
C HIS A 169 8.70 8.64 3.05
N LEU A 170 7.49 9.17 3.18
CA LEU A 170 6.29 8.67 2.51
C LEU A 170 5.80 9.71 1.50
N TYR A 171 5.85 9.39 0.23
CA TYR A 171 5.44 10.29 -0.84
C TYR A 171 3.92 10.27 -1.02
N CYS A 172 3.34 11.47 -1.21
CA CYS A 172 1.92 11.65 -1.44
C CYS A 172 1.67 12.04 -2.90
N LYS A 173 0.56 11.59 -3.47
CA LYS A 173 -0.01 12.23 -4.63
C LYS A 173 -0.62 13.54 -4.18
N THR A 174 -0.16 14.66 -4.73
CA THR A 174 -0.56 15.98 -4.27
C THR A 174 -1.14 16.80 -5.42
N THR A 175 -2.27 17.44 -5.16
CA THR A 175 -2.88 18.44 -6.06
C THR A 175 -2.89 19.79 -5.34
N ILE A 176 -2.36 20.80 -6.00
CA ILE A 176 -2.26 22.17 -5.48
C ILE A 176 -3.04 23.09 -6.40
N THR A 177 -3.98 23.87 -5.85
CA THR A 177 -4.64 24.96 -6.58
C THR A 177 -4.10 26.30 -6.07
N VAL A 178 -3.35 26.97 -6.89
CA VAL A 178 -2.70 28.26 -6.56
C VAL A 178 -3.76 29.37 -6.58
N LYS A 179 -3.85 30.19 -5.54
CA LYS A 179 -4.86 31.28 -5.42
C LYS A 179 -4.32 32.67 -5.80
N SER A 180 -3.00 32.79 -5.94
CA SER A 180 -2.37 34.05 -6.41
C SER A 180 -1.10 33.74 -7.20
N ALA A 181 -0.86 34.52 -8.26
CA ALA A 181 0.35 34.34 -9.08
C ALA A 181 1.64 34.65 -8.29
N GLY A 182 2.69 33.89 -8.57
CA GLY A 182 4.00 34.12 -7.95
C GLY A 182 4.83 32.85 -7.81
N ASN A 183 5.88 32.93 -7.00
CA ASN A 183 6.73 31.79 -6.67
C ASN A 183 6.17 31.10 -5.41
N LEU A 184 5.67 29.90 -5.59
CA LEU A 184 5.11 29.08 -4.50
C LEU A 184 6.24 28.32 -3.82
N THR A 185 6.29 28.41 -2.49
CA THR A 185 7.13 27.56 -1.63
C THR A 185 6.26 26.87 -0.61
N ILE A 186 6.31 25.53 -0.58
CA ILE A 186 5.63 24.72 0.44
C ILE A 186 6.69 24.02 1.27
N GLN A 187 6.55 24.07 2.58
CA GLN A 187 7.48 23.48 3.52
C GLN A 187 6.74 22.59 4.53
N ASN A 188 7.32 21.40 4.79
CA ASN A 188 6.92 20.53 5.89
C ASN A 188 7.86 20.77 7.07
N SER A 189 7.33 21.04 8.26
CA SER A 189 8.13 21.25 9.47
C SER A 189 8.99 20.06 9.87
N ALA A 190 8.54 18.85 9.56
CA ALA A 190 9.28 17.61 9.80
C ALA A 190 10.39 17.37 8.76
N ASP A 191 10.39 18.09 7.62
CA ASP A 191 11.33 17.92 6.50
C ASP A 191 12.03 19.24 6.17
N LYS A 192 12.80 19.74 7.12
CA LYS A 192 13.37 21.09 7.10
C LYS A 192 14.22 21.43 5.87
N TYR A 193 14.77 20.43 5.20
CA TYR A 193 15.71 20.62 4.07
C TYR A 193 15.07 20.37 2.69
N ASN A 194 13.78 20.08 2.63
CA ASN A 194 13.09 19.69 1.41
C ASN A 194 11.93 20.63 1.07
N ALA A 195 12.17 21.94 1.08
CA ALA A 195 11.17 22.88 0.60
C ALA A 195 10.84 22.62 -0.87
N VAL A 196 9.56 22.52 -1.19
CA VAL A 196 9.04 22.40 -2.54
C VAL A 196 8.90 23.79 -3.13
N ILE A 197 9.62 24.08 -4.21
CA ILE A 197 9.64 25.42 -4.84
C ILE A 197 9.17 25.29 -6.27
N ILE A 198 8.12 26.05 -6.62
CA ILE A 198 7.58 26.17 -7.97
C ILE A 198 7.52 27.65 -8.32
N LYS A 199 8.28 28.06 -9.34
CA LYS A 199 8.34 29.44 -9.80
C LYS A 199 7.25 29.73 -10.82
N ASN A 200 6.96 31.02 -11.02
CA ASN A 200 6.08 31.51 -12.09
C ASN A 200 4.65 30.92 -12.10
N CYS A 201 4.16 30.46 -10.95
CA CYS A 201 2.79 29.96 -10.82
C CYS A 201 1.77 31.04 -11.21
N LYS A 202 0.67 30.59 -11.80
CA LYS A 202 -0.45 31.45 -12.21
C LYS A 202 -1.60 31.34 -11.22
N GLU A 203 -2.40 32.38 -11.14
CA GLU A 203 -3.65 32.33 -10.36
C GLU A 203 -4.60 31.27 -10.94
N ASN A 204 -5.22 30.49 -10.08
CA ASN A 204 -6.11 29.33 -10.39
C ASN A 204 -5.41 28.19 -11.15
N GLU A 205 -4.09 28.16 -11.19
CA GLU A 205 -3.34 27.04 -11.72
C GLU A 205 -3.50 25.82 -10.82
N ILE A 206 -3.77 24.65 -11.43
CA ILE A 206 -3.83 23.36 -10.75
C ILE A 206 -2.55 22.61 -11.11
N ILE A 207 -1.74 22.33 -10.10
CA ILE A 207 -0.49 21.58 -10.21
C ILE A 207 -0.68 20.22 -9.54
N THR A 208 -0.45 19.15 -10.28
CA THR A 208 -0.49 17.78 -9.74
C THR A 208 0.92 17.20 -9.73
N MET A 209 1.34 16.65 -8.59
CA MET A 209 2.63 15.98 -8.44
C MET A 209 2.48 14.61 -7.78
N SER A 210 3.30 13.66 -8.22
CA SER A 210 3.45 12.35 -7.62
C SER A 210 4.92 12.11 -7.29
N GLY A 211 5.22 11.95 -6.02
CA GLY A 211 6.57 11.64 -5.56
C GLY A 211 7.04 10.23 -5.94
N ASP A 212 6.12 9.28 -6.12
CA ASP A 212 6.44 7.91 -6.51
C ASP A 212 6.87 7.83 -7.99
N THR A 213 6.07 8.43 -8.88
CA THR A 213 6.36 8.43 -10.32
C THR A 213 7.30 9.55 -10.76
N LYS A 214 7.62 10.51 -9.87
CA LYS A 214 8.40 11.71 -10.16
C LYS A 214 7.83 12.55 -11.31
N ILE A 215 6.50 12.55 -11.42
CA ILE A 215 5.78 13.33 -12.44
C ILE A 215 5.17 14.57 -11.80
N ILE A 216 5.32 15.71 -12.47
CA ILE A 216 4.64 16.96 -12.15
C ILE A 216 3.94 17.49 -13.41
N THR A 217 2.70 17.96 -13.26
CA THR A 217 1.88 18.49 -14.36
C THR A 217 1.17 19.78 -13.94
N THR A 218 0.80 20.59 -14.92
CA THR A 218 0.03 21.81 -14.73
C THR A 218 -1.20 21.85 -15.62
N SER A 219 -2.26 22.52 -15.17
CA SER A 219 -3.45 22.81 -15.97
C SER A 219 -3.28 23.99 -16.93
N MET A 220 -2.18 24.75 -16.82
CA MET A 220 -1.97 25.99 -17.58
C MET A 220 -1.01 25.80 -18.75
N ASP A 221 -1.51 26.01 -19.97
CA ASP A 221 -0.70 25.95 -21.19
C ASP A 221 0.46 26.98 -21.18
N SER A 222 0.26 28.13 -20.54
CA SER A 222 1.27 29.17 -20.37
C SER A 222 2.43 28.76 -19.45
N HIS A 223 2.27 27.66 -18.69
CA HIS A 223 3.27 27.13 -17.77
C HIS A 223 3.72 25.71 -18.15
N LYS A 224 3.64 25.33 -19.44
CA LYS A 224 4.04 23.98 -19.93
C LYS A 224 5.49 23.60 -19.61
N LYS A 225 6.37 24.59 -19.37
CA LYS A 225 7.77 24.36 -18.96
C LYS A 225 7.93 24.25 -17.45
N LEU A 226 6.86 23.84 -16.74
CA LEU A 226 6.83 23.66 -15.29
C LEU A 226 8.07 22.92 -14.72
N PRO A 227 8.62 21.86 -15.36
CA PRO A 227 9.83 21.22 -14.86
C PRO A 227 11.05 22.16 -14.74
N ASN A 228 11.14 23.22 -15.57
CA ASN A 228 12.24 24.20 -15.47
C ASN A 228 12.06 25.17 -14.29
N ASP A 229 10.84 25.33 -13.82
CA ASP A 229 10.46 26.21 -12.72
C ASP A 229 10.31 25.44 -11.38
N PHE A 230 10.56 24.14 -11.38
CA PHE A 230 10.42 23.25 -10.24
C PHE A 230 11.79 22.79 -9.72
N ASN A 231 11.99 22.77 -8.41
CA ASN A 231 13.25 22.35 -7.78
C ASN A 231 13.39 20.84 -7.58
N PHE A 232 12.49 20.02 -8.13
CA PHE A 232 12.46 18.56 -8.04
C PHE A 232 12.36 18.00 -6.62
N ASN A 233 11.96 18.81 -5.66
CA ASN A 233 11.54 18.35 -4.36
C ASN A 233 10.04 18.03 -4.38
N TYR A 234 9.67 16.82 -3.96
CA TYR A 234 8.29 16.37 -3.94
C TYR A 234 7.73 16.42 -2.52
N ILE A 235 6.44 16.71 -2.40
CA ILE A 235 5.76 16.70 -1.11
C ILE A 235 5.76 15.27 -0.55
N ARG A 236 6.19 15.16 0.71
CA ARG A 236 6.28 13.89 1.44
C ARG A 236 6.00 14.10 2.92
N LEU A 237 5.48 13.06 3.56
CA LEU A 237 5.45 12.92 5.00
C LEU A 237 6.82 12.40 5.46
N VAL A 238 7.26 12.86 6.62
CA VAL A 238 8.49 12.40 7.25
C VAL A 238 8.15 11.86 8.63
N ASN A 239 8.41 10.59 8.81
CA ASN A 239 8.07 9.86 10.03
C ASN A 239 9.34 9.38 10.73
N THR A 240 9.35 9.55 12.04
CA THR A 240 10.34 8.93 12.92
C THR A 240 9.64 7.94 13.85
N PHE A 241 10.38 7.19 14.64
CA PHE A 241 9.79 6.35 15.67
C PHE A 241 8.91 7.16 16.64
N SER A 242 9.36 8.35 17.01
CA SER A 242 8.72 9.18 18.06
C SER A 242 7.78 10.25 17.54
N SER A 243 7.81 10.58 16.26
CA SER A 243 6.99 11.66 15.69
C SER A 243 6.45 11.27 14.32
N ARG A 244 5.15 11.45 14.15
CA ARG A 244 4.41 11.22 12.91
C ARG A 244 3.62 12.47 12.48
N THR A 245 3.86 13.58 13.17
CA THR A 245 3.20 14.85 12.88
C THR A 245 3.96 15.62 11.84
N ASN A 246 3.27 15.98 10.76
CA ASN A 246 3.77 16.74 9.63
C ASN A 246 2.95 18.02 9.48
N THR A 247 3.57 19.19 9.59
CA THR A 247 2.89 20.48 9.46
C THR A 247 3.38 21.20 8.23
N PHE A 248 2.47 21.42 7.28
CA PHE A 248 2.72 22.08 6.01
C PHE A 248 2.35 23.55 6.09
N THR A 249 3.23 24.40 5.56
CA THR A 249 3.02 25.85 5.39
C THR A 249 3.34 26.24 3.95
N ALA A 250 2.77 27.34 3.49
CA ALA A 250 3.10 27.95 2.18
C ALA A 250 3.25 29.47 2.31
N ASN A 251 4.07 30.05 1.42
CA ASN A 251 4.27 31.50 1.34
C ASN A 251 3.16 32.20 0.52
N LEU A 252 2.46 31.46 -0.34
CA LEU A 252 1.34 31.96 -1.14
C LEU A 252 0.06 31.22 -0.77
N PRO A 253 -1.11 31.87 -0.86
CA PRO A 253 -2.39 31.20 -0.67
C PRO A 253 -2.59 30.10 -1.72
N CYS A 254 -2.82 28.88 -1.28
CA CYS A 254 -3.14 27.76 -2.15
C CYS A 254 -4.01 26.74 -1.41
N GLU A 255 -4.85 26.04 -2.15
CA GLU A 255 -5.52 24.84 -1.67
C GLU A 255 -4.64 23.64 -1.98
N ILE A 256 -4.53 22.72 -1.04
CA ILE A 256 -3.76 21.49 -1.19
C ILE A 256 -4.63 20.28 -0.89
N LYS A 257 -4.54 19.26 -1.75
CA LYS A 257 -5.10 17.93 -1.52
C LYS A 257 -3.96 16.93 -1.57
N MET A 258 -3.79 16.14 -0.53
CA MET A 258 -2.76 15.10 -0.42
C MET A 258 -3.42 13.74 -0.25
N GLU A 259 -2.98 12.75 -1.03
CA GLU A 259 -3.53 11.40 -1.06
C GLU A 259 -2.40 10.38 -0.93
N TYR A 260 -2.54 9.41 -0.04
CA TYR A 260 -1.60 8.29 0.10
C TYR A 260 -2.27 7.08 0.75
N ASN A 261 -1.67 5.91 0.57
CA ASN A 261 -2.09 4.67 1.23
C ASN A 261 -1.11 4.37 2.38
N PRO A 262 -1.56 4.44 3.64
CA PRO A 262 -0.70 4.08 4.76
C PRO A 262 -0.25 2.62 4.67
N ILE A 263 1.04 2.40 4.90
CA ILE A 263 1.63 1.06 4.95
C ILE A 263 1.41 0.47 6.34
N ARG A 264 1.05 -0.83 6.40
CA ARG A 264 0.86 -1.59 7.62
C ARG A 264 1.78 -2.82 7.63
N LYS A 265 2.73 -2.82 8.58
CA LYS A 265 3.73 -3.89 8.72
C LYS A 265 3.23 -5.01 9.66
N VAL A 266 1.99 -5.39 9.48
CA VAL A 266 1.33 -6.43 10.28
C VAL A 266 1.37 -7.73 9.55
N GLY A 267 2.06 -8.59 9.37
CA GLY A 267 2.04 -9.84 8.62
C GLY A 267 0.65 -10.40 8.25
N LEU A 268 0.61 -11.40 7.42
CA LEU A 268 -0.57 -12.20 7.18
C LEU A 268 -0.70 -13.20 8.34
N VAL A 269 -1.55 -12.90 9.30
CA VAL A 269 -1.78 -13.80 10.44
C VAL A 269 -2.78 -14.87 10.03
N ILE A 270 -2.47 -16.12 10.32
CA ILE A 270 -3.27 -17.30 9.98
C ILE A 270 -4.05 -17.78 11.21
#